data_f676e10da0e9ac5c8c23589d1ce31fcc
#
_entry.id   f676e10da0e9ac5c8c23589d1ce31fcc
#
_cell.length_a   1.000
_cell.length_b   1.000
_cell.length_c   1.000
_cell.angle_alpha   90.00
_cell.angle_beta   90.00
_cell.angle_gamma   90.00
#
_symmetry.space_group_name_H-M   'P 1'
#
loop_
_entity.id
_entity.type
_entity.pdbx_description
1 polymer ?
#
loop_
_entity_poly.entity_id
_entity_poly.type
_entity_poly.pdbx_seq_one_letter_code
_entity_poly.pdbx_strand_id
1 'polypeptide(L)'
;MAAAPPAPTPAGDGTDHTQETPTIDTTGAPSGETYEAAGVNIAAGEEAVERIKDKVRSTFRPEVIGDIGGFGGLFSFANHRYKHPVLVSSTDGVGTKALIAQASGRFATIGVDLVAMCVDDLVCQGAEPLFF
;
A
#
# COMPACT_ATOMS: atom_id res chain seq x y z
N MET A 1 21.81 -50.46 -8.02
CA MET A 1 21.21 -49.48 -8.94
C MET A 1 19.78 -49.90 -9.19
N ALA A 2 18.83 -49.28 -8.51
CA ALA A 2 17.41 -49.55 -8.72
C ALA A 2 16.83 -48.48 -9.65
N ALA A 3 16.14 -48.93 -10.70
CA ALA A 3 15.53 -48.08 -11.71
C ALA A 3 14.36 -47.26 -11.16
N ALA A 4 14.26 -46.00 -11.56
CA ALA A 4 13.17 -45.11 -11.20
C ALA A 4 11.84 -45.55 -11.85
N PRO A 5 10.68 -45.35 -11.18
CA PRO A 5 9.39 -45.68 -11.74
C PRO A 5 8.97 -44.71 -12.87
N PRO A 6 8.17 -45.15 -13.86
CA PRO A 6 7.72 -44.31 -14.96
C PRO A 6 6.70 -43.25 -14.48
N ALA A 7 6.75 -42.08 -15.14
CA ALA A 7 5.86 -40.95 -14.91
C ALA A 7 4.39 -41.30 -15.28
N PRO A 8 3.39 -40.75 -14.57
CA PRO A 8 2.00 -40.96 -14.89
C PRO A 8 1.58 -40.23 -16.19
N THR A 9 0.81 -40.91 -17.01
CA THR A 9 0.18 -40.39 -18.23
C THR A 9 -0.87 -39.33 -17.87
N PRO A 10 -0.90 -38.15 -18.53
CA PRO A 10 -1.96 -37.20 -18.28
C PRO A 10 -3.29 -37.67 -18.84
N ALA A 11 -4.29 -37.73 -17.97
CA ALA A 11 -5.67 -37.92 -18.38
C ALA A 11 -6.14 -36.67 -19.13
N GLY A 12 -6.61 -36.84 -20.36
CA GLY A 12 -7.24 -35.79 -21.13
C GLY A 12 -8.60 -35.42 -20.52
N ASP A 13 -8.73 -34.27 -19.90
CA ASP A 13 -10.02 -33.66 -19.56
C ASP A 13 -10.39 -32.67 -20.68
N GLY A 14 -11.37 -33.14 -21.49
CA GLY A 14 -11.97 -32.34 -22.56
C GLY A 14 -13.01 -31.38 -22.00
N THR A 15 -12.56 -30.29 -21.34
CA THR A 15 -13.43 -29.15 -21.09
C THR A 15 -13.21 -28.13 -22.20
N ASP A 16 -14.15 -28.11 -23.12
CA ASP A 16 -14.35 -27.08 -24.13
C ASP A 16 -14.66 -25.75 -23.42
N HIS A 17 -13.59 -24.96 -23.13
CA HIS A 17 -13.72 -23.57 -22.75
C HIS A 17 -13.83 -22.70 -24.00
N THR A 18 -15.00 -22.74 -24.63
CA THR A 18 -15.41 -21.62 -25.50
C THR A 18 -15.52 -20.39 -24.63
N GLN A 19 -14.41 -19.62 -24.53
CA GLN A 19 -14.46 -18.26 -24.02
C GLN A 19 -15.36 -17.46 -24.97
N GLU A 20 -16.57 -17.17 -24.51
CA GLU A 20 -17.41 -16.16 -25.14
C GLU A 20 -16.66 -14.85 -25.07
N THR A 21 -16.23 -14.36 -26.22
CA THR A 21 -15.69 -13.01 -26.37
C THR A 21 -16.80 -12.04 -25.97
N PRO A 22 -16.60 -11.14 -25.01
CA PRO A 22 -17.63 -10.17 -24.63
C PRO A 22 -17.99 -9.33 -25.84
N THR A 23 -19.23 -9.41 -26.28
CA THR A 23 -19.78 -8.56 -27.34
C THR A 23 -19.81 -7.14 -26.82
N ILE A 24 -19.00 -6.26 -27.45
CA ILE A 24 -19.03 -4.81 -27.18
C ILE A 24 -20.37 -4.30 -27.73
N ASP A 25 -21.26 -3.89 -26.84
CA ASP A 25 -22.48 -3.17 -27.22
C ASP A 25 -22.08 -1.78 -27.74
N THR A 26 -22.26 -1.57 -29.04
CA THR A 26 -21.91 -0.31 -29.72
C THR A 26 -22.99 0.77 -29.56
N THR A 27 -23.98 0.61 -28.69
CA THR A 27 -25.04 1.59 -28.43
C THR A 27 -24.70 2.63 -27.37
N GLY A 28 -23.42 2.82 -27.03
CA GLY A 28 -22.92 4.04 -26.38
C GLY A 28 -23.16 4.21 -24.89
N ALA A 29 -23.65 3.22 -24.17
CA ALA A 29 -23.63 3.22 -22.70
C ALA A 29 -22.44 2.35 -22.21
N PRO A 30 -21.60 2.84 -21.30
CA PRO A 30 -20.54 2.01 -20.74
C PRO A 30 -21.16 0.93 -19.85
N SER A 31 -21.34 -0.27 -20.41
CA SER A 31 -21.67 -1.48 -19.66
C SER A 31 -20.40 -2.09 -19.03
N GLY A 32 -19.54 -1.25 -18.46
CA GLY A 32 -18.32 -1.65 -17.77
C GLY A 32 -18.50 -1.54 -16.25
N GLU A 33 -17.88 -2.42 -15.52
CA GLU A 33 -17.72 -2.26 -14.08
C GLU A 33 -17.09 -0.89 -13.81
N THR A 34 -17.75 -0.05 -13.01
CA THR A 34 -17.21 1.24 -12.60
C THR A 34 -16.39 1.10 -11.34
N TYR A 35 -15.43 1.97 -11.12
CA TYR A 35 -14.69 2.02 -9.84
C TYR A 35 -15.64 2.13 -8.64
N GLU A 36 -16.74 2.85 -8.79
CA GLU A 36 -17.74 3.02 -7.74
C GLU A 36 -18.50 1.71 -7.44
N ALA A 37 -18.85 0.94 -8.48
CA ALA A 37 -19.46 -0.40 -8.33
C ALA A 37 -18.49 -1.39 -7.67
N ALA A 38 -17.19 -1.24 -7.88
CA ALA A 38 -16.12 -1.99 -7.21
C ALA A 38 -15.81 -1.48 -5.80
N GLY A 39 -16.57 -0.52 -5.26
CA GLY A 39 -16.36 0.05 -3.92
C GLY A 39 -15.26 1.11 -3.83
N VAL A 40 -14.75 1.60 -4.97
CA VAL A 40 -13.71 2.64 -5.02
C VAL A 40 -14.34 4.00 -5.31
N ASN A 41 -14.42 4.84 -4.28
CA ASN A 41 -14.90 6.20 -4.42
C ASN A 41 -13.71 7.17 -4.57
N ILE A 42 -13.41 7.55 -5.81
CA ILE A 42 -12.29 8.43 -6.14
C ILE A 42 -12.45 9.81 -5.49
N ALA A 43 -13.65 10.40 -5.54
CA ALA A 43 -13.93 11.72 -4.98
C ALA A 43 -13.73 11.75 -3.45
N ALA A 44 -14.14 10.68 -2.75
CA ALA A 44 -13.88 10.56 -1.32
C ALA A 44 -12.39 10.43 -1.00
N GLY A 45 -11.62 9.78 -1.87
CA GLY A 45 -10.17 9.70 -1.75
C GLY A 45 -9.50 11.07 -1.90
N GLU A 46 -9.90 11.85 -2.92
CA GLU A 46 -9.41 13.21 -3.15
C GLU A 46 -9.76 14.14 -1.98
N GLU A 47 -10.99 14.07 -1.48
CA GLU A 47 -11.41 14.84 -0.30
C GLU A 47 -10.61 14.47 0.96
N ALA A 48 -10.32 13.18 1.17
CA ALA A 48 -9.50 12.74 2.30
C ALA A 48 -8.09 13.32 2.22
N VAL A 49 -7.46 13.29 1.04
CA VAL A 49 -6.14 13.89 0.82
C VAL A 49 -6.17 15.39 1.10
N GLU A 50 -7.18 16.12 0.62
CA GLU A 50 -7.28 17.56 0.85
C GLU A 50 -7.43 17.89 2.34
N ARG A 51 -8.21 17.13 3.08
CA ARG A 51 -8.42 17.31 4.54
C ARG A 51 -7.15 17.10 5.37
N ILE A 52 -6.24 16.22 4.95
CA ILE A 52 -5.01 15.94 5.70
C ILE A 52 -3.83 16.80 5.27
N LYS A 53 -3.91 17.50 4.15
CA LYS A 53 -2.82 18.19 3.48
C LYS A 53 -2.02 19.12 4.41
N ASP A 54 -2.72 19.98 5.14
CA ASP A 54 -2.06 20.93 6.05
C ASP A 54 -1.41 20.22 7.24
N LYS A 55 -2.02 19.16 7.74
CA LYS A 55 -1.44 18.35 8.83
C LYS A 55 -0.18 17.64 8.37
N VAL A 56 -0.20 17.05 7.18
CA VAL A 56 0.98 16.40 6.59
C VAL A 56 2.10 17.42 6.36
N ARG A 57 1.80 18.59 5.79
CA ARG A 57 2.80 19.65 5.60
C ARG A 57 3.41 20.12 6.91
N SER A 58 2.64 20.16 8.01
CA SER A 58 3.16 20.56 9.31
C SER A 58 4.19 19.57 9.90
N THR A 59 4.28 18.37 9.37
CA THR A 59 5.28 17.36 9.76
C THR A 59 6.54 17.39 8.87
N PHE A 60 6.55 18.18 7.80
CA PHE A 60 7.66 18.20 6.85
C PHE A 60 8.93 18.75 7.51
N ARG A 61 10.02 18.03 7.28
CA ARG A 61 11.37 18.44 7.60
C ARG A 61 11.98 19.14 6.37
N PRO A 62 13.06 19.94 6.56
CA PRO A 62 13.73 20.61 5.45
C PRO A 62 14.23 19.68 4.34
N GLU A 63 14.44 18.42 4.66
CA GLU A 63 14.91 17.40 3.73
C GLU A 63 13.79 16.84 2.83
N VAL A 64 12.51 17.07 3.17
CA VAL A 64 11.38 16.65 2.33
C VAL A 64 11.30 17.54 1.09
N ILE A 65 11.27 16.92 -0.09
CA ILE A 65 11.20 17.64 -1.37
C ILE A 65 9.83 17.37 -2.00
N GLY A 66 9.18 18.44 -2.42
CA GLY A 66 7.85 18.36 -3.06
C GLY A 66 6.69 18.52 -2.08
N ASP A 67 5.54 18.01 -2.46
CA ASP A 67 4.29 18.14 -1.70
C ASP A 67 3.51 16.82 -1.73
N ILE A 68 2.44 16.76 -0.93
CA ILE A 68 1.51 15.63 -0.89
C ILE A 68 0.69 15.55 -2.18
N GLY A 69 0.40 14.33 -2.64
CA GLY A 69 -0.44 14.03 -3.81
C GLY A 69 0.34 13.61 -5.06
N GLY A 70 1.65 13.50 -4.99
CA GLY A 70 2.48 12.90 -6.04
C GLY A 70 2.50 11.37 -5.98
N PHE A 71 3.16 10.74 -6.96
CA PHE A 71 3.33 9.29 -7.02
C PHE A 71 4.42 8.73 -6.09
N GLY A 72 5.16 9.59 -5.41
CA GLY A 72 6.20 9.19 -4.48
C GLY A 72 6.69 10.35 -3.63
N GLY A 73 7.23 10.03 -2.45
CA GLY A 73 7.90 10.98 -1.58
C GLY A 73 9.38 11.14 -1.96
N LEU A 74 9.89 12.36 -1.91
CA LEU A 74 11.30 12.65 -2.12
C LEU A 74 11.92 13.17 -0.82
N PHE A 75 13.08 12.60 -0.47
CA PHE A 75 13.82 13.00 0.72
C PHE A 75 15.29 13.20 0.38
N SER A 76 15.87 14.35 0.76
CA SER A 76 17.24 14.69 0.45
C SER A 76 18.19 14.26 1.56
N PHE A 77 19.26 13.60 1.19
CA PHE A 77 20.38 13.27 2.08
C PHE A 77 21.56 14.27 1.97
N ALA A 78 21.42 15.33 1.18
CA ALA A 78 22.53 16.24 0.83
C ALA A 78 23.18 16.90 2.06
N ASN A 79 22.42 17.18 3.11
CA ASN A 79 22.88 17.88 4.31
C ASN A 79 22.99 16.97 5.54
N HIS A 80 22.90 15.65 5.36
CA HIS A 80 23.02 14.72 6.47
C HIS A 80 24.47 14.51 6.91
N ARG A 81 24.63 14.27 8.23
CA ARG A 81 25.93 13.99 8.87
C ARG A 81 26.54 12.63 8.48
N TYR A 82 25.81 11.79 7.76
CA TYR A 82 26.23 10.44 7.44
C TYR A 82 27.19 10.43 6.25
N LYS A 83 28.38 9.84 6.44
CA LYS A 83 29.38 9.70 5.38
C LYS A 83 29.05 8.55 4.41
N HIS A 84 28.47 7.46 4.93
CA HIS A 84 28.08 6.28 4.18
C HIS A 84 26.70 5.83 4.67
N PRO A 85 25.63 6.54 4.27
CA PRO A 85 24.30 6.23 4.76
C PRO A 85 23.82 4.87 4.25
N VAL A 86 23.19 4.10 5.14
CA VAL A 86 22.41 2.91 4.80
C VAL A 86 20.97 3.22 5.14
N LEU A 87 20.08 3.07 4.17
CA LEU A 87 18.66 3.26 4.38
C LEU A 87 18.05 1.98 4.98
N VAL A 88 17.39 2.13 6.11
CA VAL A 88 16.56 1.08 6.71
C VAL A 88 15.10 1.47 6.51
N SER A 89 14.28 0.58 5.99
CA SER A 89 12.85 0.79 5.80
C SER A 89 12.06 -0.31 6.50
N SER A 90 10.97 0.06 7.14
CA SER A 90 10.00 -0.83 7.77
C SER A 90 8.59 -0.40 7.43
N THR A 91 7.64 -1.32 7.53
CA THR A 91 6.21 -1.06 7.40
C THR A 91 5.46 -1.89 8.43
N ASP A 92 4.44 -1.30 9.04
CA ASP A 92 3.56 -1.98 9.98
C ASP A 92 2.10 -1.58 9.73
N GLY A 93 1.17 -2.48 10.03
CA GLY A 93 -0.28 -2.27 9.88
C GLY A 93 -1.03 -2.10 11.19
N VAL A 94 -0.36 -1.88 12.33
CA VAL A 94 -0.90 -1.78 13.69
C VAL A 94 -1.54 -3.08 14.22
N GLY A 95 -1.79 -4.06 13.38
CA GLY A 95 -2.34 -5.36 13.75
C GLY A 95 -3.74 -5.27 14.37
N THR A 96 -3.98 -6.07 15.42
CA THR A 96 -5.31 -6.20 16.06
C THR A 96 -5.82 -4.93 16.74
N LYS A 97 -4.96 -3.98 17.10
CA LYS A 97 -5.38 -2.67 17.64
C LYS A 97 -6.25 -1.90 16.65
N ALA A 98 -6.06 -2.06 15.35
CA ALA A 98 -6.90 -1.46 14.32
C ALA A 98 -8.35 -1.97 14.40
N LEU A 99 -8.54 -3.26 14.66
CA LEU A 99 -9.88 -3.86 14.86
C LEU A 99 -10.56 -3.32 16.13
N ILE A 100 -9.80 -3.12 17.20
CA ILE A 100 -10.31 -2.54 18.45
C ILE A 100 -10.72 -1.09 18.22
N ALA A 101 -9.90 -0.30 17.51
CA ALA A 101 -10.22 1.07 17.16
C ALA A 101 -11.52 1.15 16.33
N GLN A 102 -11.68 0.26 15.35
CA GLN A 102 -12.85 0.16 14.50
C GLN A 102 -14.10 -0.22 15.31
N ALA A 103 -14.02 -1.25 16.16
CA ALA A 103 -15.14 -1.71 16.98
C ALA A 103 -15.59 -0.67 18.03
N SER A 104 -14.64 0.12 18.57
CA SER A 104 -14.92 1.16 19.57
C SER A 104 -15.23 2.54 18.98
N GLY A 105 -15.03 2.75 17.68
CA GLY A 105 -15.13 4.06 17.03
C GLY A 105 -14.06 5.07 17.47
N ARG A 106 -12.96 4.61 18.10
CA ARG A 106 -11.91 5.47 18.68
C ARG A 106 -10.65 5.44 17.83
N PHE A 107 -10.49 6.41 16.95
CA PHE A 107 -9.38 6.48 16.01
C PHE A 107 -8.30 7.51 16.36
N ALA A 108 -8.52 8.35 17.36
CA ALA A 108 -7.66 9.52 17.62
C ALA A 108 -6.21 9.19 17.94
N THR A 109 -5.92 7.99 18.47
CA THR A 109 -4.57 7.58 18.87
C THR A 109 -3.97 6.50 17.99
N ILE A 110 -4.73 5.92 17.07
CA ILE A 110 -4.26 4.77 16.27
C ILE A 110 -3.06 5.12 15.39
N GLY A 111 -2.96 6.36 14.93
CA GLY A 111 -1.81 6.85 14.17
C GLY A 111 -0.53 6.93 15.00
N VAL A 112 -0.63 7.17 16.31
CA VAL A 112 0.52 7.12 17.22
C VAL A 112 1.04 5.70 17.32
N ASP A 113 0.14 4.72 17.48
CA ASP A 113 0.50 3.30 17.48
C ASP A 113 1.17 2.89 16.16
N LEU A 114 0.64 3.35 15.01
CA LEU A 114 1.19 3.04 13.70
C LEU A 114 2.64 3.52 13.56
N VAL A 115 2.90 4.78 13.89
CA VAL A 115 4.26 5.34 13.84
C VAL A 115 5.18 4.65 14.84
N ALA A 116 4.71 4.39 16.08
CA ALA A 116 5.51 3.73 17.09
C ALA A 116 5.95 2.32 16.67
N MET A 117 5.05 1.51 16.10
CA MET A 117 5.36 0.16 15.62
C MET A 117 6.45 0.18 14.53
N CYS A 118 6.36 1.10 13.56
CA CYS A 118 7.39 1.24 12.54
C CYS A 118 8.72 1.75 13.13
N VAL A 119 8.68 2.67 14.09
CA VAL A 119 9.88 3.20 14.75
C VAL A 119 10.58 2.15 15.59
N ASP A 120 9.84 1.27 16.28
CA ASP A 120 10.41 0.17 17.06
C ASP A 120 11.29 -0.74 16.21
N ASP A 121 10.87 -1.08 15.01
CA ASP A 121 11.66 -1.85 14.05
C ASP A 121 12.97 -1.13 13.67
N LEU A 122 12.89 0.17 13.43
CA LEU A 122 14.07 0.98 13.09
C LEU A 122 15.06 1.06 14.26
N VAL A 123 14.56 1.25 15.48
CA VAL A 123 15.38 1.32 16.70
C VAL A 123 16.11 0.01 16.95
N CYS A 124 15.46 -1.14 16.69
CA CYS A 124 16.10 -2.46 16.78
C CYS A 124 17.30 -2.61 15.83
N GLN A 125 17.33 -1.87 14.75
CA GLN A 125 18.46 -1.80 13.80
C GLN A 125 19.46 -0.68 14.13
N GLY A 126 19.22 0.10 15.18
CA GLY A 126 20.02 1.28 15.51
C GLY A 126 19.86 2.42 14.52
N ALA A 127 18.78 2.43 13.75
CA ALA A 127 18.51 3.45 12.74
C ALA A 127 17.82 4.68 13.35
N GLU A 128 18.09 5.85 12.76
CA GLU A 128 17.41 7.10 13.10
C GLU A 128 16.15 7.24 12.23
N PRO A 129 14.94 7.46 12.82
CA PRO A 129 13.75 7.74 12.04
C PRO A 129 13.88 9.07 11.28
N LEU A 130 13.70 9.04 9.97
CA LEU A 130 13.87 10.22 9.11
C LEU A 130 12.55 10.74 8.54
N PHE A 131 11.69 9.83 8.06
CA PHE A 131 10.39 10.15 7.48
C PHE A 131 9.44 8.95 7.63
N PHE A 132 8.16 9.22 7.46
CA PHE A 132 7.08 8.23 7.48
C PHE A 132 6.17 8.45 6.27
#